data_d710d0ac35551ffd24f26641dcc2f9a1
#
_entry.id   d710d0ac35551ffd24f26641dcc2f9a1
#
_cell.length_a   1.000
_cell.length_b   1.000
_cell.length_c   1.000
_cell.angle_alpha   90.00
_cell.angle_beta   90.00
_cell.angle_gamma   90.00
#
_symmetry.space_group_name_H-M   'P 1'
#
loop_
_entity.id
_entity.type
_entity.pdbx_description
1 polymer ?
#
loop_
_entity_poly.entity_id
_entity_poly.type
_entity_poly.pdbx_seq_one_letter_code
_entity_poly.pdbx_strand_id
1 'polypeptide(L)'
;MSEHANSAVVEVGQVRDQKQTAVLHHFGITVTTDDLDPMIEWYTKVLDLHINFRGTWGETTVCFMSNDDANHRVVFITNPALESDPTHPHARLGHTAYEHPTLDGLLAKYVELRDAEILPYLTIDHGLTISFYYMDPNRYGIELQVDAMGDWVKSTAWMRDSPAFAQNIMGVLVDPEALIAARRAGLSLDEIHTKGYDEGAYPPTPEQRERVSVMGVPLRNIFDHSSWPPDHPTFAGLPA
;
A
#
# COMPACT_ATOMS: atom_id res chain seq x y z
N MET A 1 -33.89 -19.70 -52.08
CA MET A 1 -32.80 -20.09 -51.17
C MET A 1 -31.97 -18.85 -50.93
N SER A 2 -32.24 -18.14 -49.86
CA SER A 2 -31.48 -16.93 -49.51
C SER A 2 -30.75 -17.26 -48.18
N GLU A 3 -29.44 -17.30 -48.29
CA GLU A 3 -28.54 -17.41 -47.14
C GLU A 3 -28.58 -16.10 -46.38
N HIS A 4 -29.11 -16.14 -45.17
CA HIS A 4 -28.90 -15.08 -44.21
C HIS A 4 -27.54 -15.30 -43.56
N ALA A 5 -26.54 -14.59 -44.05
CA ALA A 5 -25.29 -14.41 -43.36
C ALA A 5 -25.56 -13.59 -42.09
N ASN A 6 -25.49 -14.25 -40.93
CA ASN A 6 -25.57 -13.64 -39.65
C ASN A 6 -24.19 -13.00 -39.38
N SER A 7 -24.00 -11.75 -39.77
CA SER A 7 -22.83 -10.98 -39.37
C SER A 7 -23.00 -10.56 -37.92
N ALA A 8 -22.33 -11.25 -37.02
CA ALA A 8 -22.18 -10.79 -35.66
C ALA A 8 -21.45 -9.41 -35.72
N VAL A 9 -22.18 -8.34 -35.49
CA VAL A 9 -21.60 -7.02 -35.25
C VAL A 9 -20.89 -7.14 -33.91
N VAL A 10 -19.57 -7.33 -33.94
CA VAL A 10 -18.73 -7.11 -32.77
C VAL A 10 -18.74 -5.59 -32.59
N GLU A 11 -19.55 -5.09 -31.65
CA GLU A 11 -19.35 -3.76 -31.12
C GLU A 11 -17.98 -3.75 -30.48
N VAL A 12 -16.98 -3.28 -31.20
CA VAL A 12 -15.73 -2.85 -30.64
C VAL A 12 -16.10 -1.66 -29.77
N GLY A 13 -16.31 -1.90 -28.47
CA GLY A 13 -16.54 -0.85 -27.50
C GLY A 13 -15.48 0.21 -27.76
N GLN A 14 -15.89 1.48 -27.83
CA GLN A 14 -14.98 2.59 -27.95
C GLN A 14 -13.84 2.34 -26.98
N VAL A 15 -12.60 2.33 -27.49
CA VAL A 15 -11.39 2.38 -26.65
C VAL A 15 -11.61 3.60 -25.78
N ARG A 16 -12.11 3.39 -24.58
CA ARG A 16 -12.12 4.43 -23.54
C ARG A 16 -10.67 4.86 -23.49
N ASP A 17 -10.42 6.15 -23.68
CA ASP A 17 -9.16 6.78 -23.37
C ASP A 17 -8.58 6.02 -22.19
N GLN A 18 -7.39 5.41 -22.35
CA GLN A 18 -6.95 4.34 -21.48
C GLN A 18 -7.03 4.81 -20.04
N LYS A 19 -8.20 4.61 -19.42
CA LYS A 19 -8.32 4.71 -17.96
C LYS A 19 -7.30 3.70 -17.47
N GLN A 20 -6.22 4.22 -16.89
CA GLN A 20 -5.18 3.36 -16.36
C GLN A 20 -5.83 2.47 -15.32
N THR A 21 -6.03 1.21 -15.68
CA THR A 21 -6.75 0.25 -14.86
C THR A 21 -5.80 -0.28 -13.81
N ALA A 22 -6.20 -0.25 -12.55
CA ALA A 22 -5.44 -0.86 -11.48
C ALA A 22 -5.33 -2.38 -11.69
N VAL A 23 -4.16 -2.94 -11.41
CA VAL A 23 -3.90 -4.38 -11.46
C VAL A 23 -3.56 -4.88 -10.06
N LEU A 24 -3.84 -6.16 -9.78
CA LEU A 24 -3.46 -6.77 -8.52
C LEU A 24 -1.93 -6.78 -8.42
N HIS A 25 -1.40 -6.16 -7.37
CA HIS A 25 0.03 -6.09 -7.11
C HIS A 25 0.49 -7.16 -6.14
N HIS A 26 0.01 -7.12 -4.92
CA HIS A 26 0.35 -8.07 -3.86
C HIS A 26 -0.84 -8.27 -2.92
N PHE A 27 -0.68 -9.19 -1.98
CA PHE A 27 -1.59 -9.33 -0.84
C PHE A 27 -0.80 -9.45 0.46
N GLY A 28 -1.41 -8.95 1.54
CA GLY A 28 -0.86 -9.00 2.88
C GLY A 28 -1.58 -10.02 3.75
N ILE A 29 -0.81 -10.78 4.52
CA ILE A 29 -1.32 -11.74 5.51
C ILE A 29 -0.81 -11.33 6.88
N THR A 30 -1.75 -11.06 7.78
CA THR A 30 -1.41 -10.86 9.19
C THR A 30 -1.37 -12.22 9.88
N VAL A 31 -0.27 -12.51 10.58
CA VAL A 31 -0.03 -13.79 11.26
C VAL A 31 0.36 -13.56 12.70
N THR A 32 0.28 -14.60 13.53
CA THR A 32 0.92 -14.59 14.84
C THR A 32 2.45 -14.63 14.68
N THR A 33 3.17 -14.31 15.75
CA THR A 33 4.65 -14.38 15.71
C THR A 33 5.13 -15.81 15.45
N ASP A 34 4.45 -16.81 16.03
CA ASP A 34 4.83 -18.22 15.91
C ASP A 34 4.51 -18.82 14.53
N ASP A 35 3.49 -18.28 13.84
CA ASP A 35 3.09 -18.75 12.50
C ASP A 35 3.94 -18.18 11.37
N LEU A 36 4.74 -17.14 11.60
CA LEU A 36 5.46 -16.44 10.55
C LEU A 36 6.41 -17.35 9.76
N ASP A 37 7.29 -18.08 10.44
CA ASP A 37 8.28 -18.93 9.77
C ASP A 37 7.64 -20.13 9.05
N PRO A 38 6.66 -20.85 9.62
CA PRO A 38 5.88 -21.85 8.90
C PRO A 38 5.20 -21.30 7.63
N MET A 39 4.63 -20.10 7.69
CA MET A 39 4.00 -19.48 6.52
C MET A 39 5.03 -19.12 5.44
N ILE A 40 6.16 -18.55 5.81
CA ILE A 40 7.27 -18.26 4.88
C ILE A 40 7.73 -19.54 4.19
N GLU A 41 7.98 -20.61 4.95
CA GLU A 41 8.42 -21.91 4.41
C GLU A 41 7.39 -22.50 3.43
N TRP A 42 6.11 -22.46 3.79
CA TRP A 42 5.02 -22.95 2.95
C TRP A 42 4.93 -22.17 1.63
N TYR A 43 4.92 -20.83 1.70
CA TYR A 43 4.82 -19.98 0.51
C TYR A 43 6.06 -20.05 -0.38
N THR A 44 7.25 -20.25 0.20
CA THR A 44 8.46 -20.52 -0.55
C THR A 44 8.33 -21.82 -1.36
N LYS A 45 7.80 -22.90 -0.75
CA LYS A 45 7.68 -24.20 -1.40
C LYS A 45 6.55 -24.24 -2.46
N VAL A 46 5.42 -23.58 -2.19
CA VAL A 46 4.22 -23.73 -3.01
C VAL A 46 4.17 -22.75 -4.17
N LEU A 47 4.72 -21.54 -3.97
CA LEU A 47 4.68 -20.46 -4.95
C LEU A 47 6.07 -20.03 -5.43
N ASP A 48 7.12 -20.77 -5.08
CA ASP A 48 8.51 -20.45 -5.41
C ASP A 48 8.93 -19.03 -4.98
N LEU A 49 8.34 -18.53 -3.87
CA LEU A 49 8.66 -17.21 -3.38
C LEU A 49 10.02 -17.21 -2.68
N HIS A 50 10.78 -16.16 -2.90
CA HIS A 50 12.01 -15.87 -2.16
C HIS A 50 11.81 -14.60 -1.29
N ILE A 51 12.56 -14.53 -0.21
CA ILE A 51 12.52 -13.36 0.69
C ILE A 51 13.31 -12.23 0.03
N ASN A 52 12.65 -11.10 -0.23
CA ASN A 52 13.29 -9.86 -0.66
C ASN A 52 13.69 -9.00 0.52
N PHE A 53 12.90 -9.01 1.59
CA PHE A 53 13.17 -8.26 2.81
C PHE A 53 12.56 -8.97 4.02
N ARG A 54 13.26 -8.96 5.15
CA ARG A 54 12.73 -9.32 6.48
C ARG A 54 13.31 -8.35 7.50
N GLY A 55 12.45 -7.72 8.27
CA GLY A 55 12.85 -6.76 9.29
C GLY A 55 11.86 -6.73 10.44
N THR A 56 12.34 -6.30 11.62
CA THR A 56 11.53 -6.17 12.81
C THR A 56 11.50 -4.72 13.25
N TRP A 57 10.33 -4.23 13.58
CA TRP A 57 10.07 -2.91 14.10
C TRP A 57 9.22 -3.02 15.38
N GLY A 58 9.81 -2.69 16.53
CA GLY A 58 9.19 -3.00 17.81
C GLY A 58 8.95 -4.50 17.96
N GLU A 59 7.71 -4.90 18.21
CA GLU A 59 7.28 -6.31 18.32
C GLU A 59 6.74 -6.88 17.00
N THR A 60 6.69 -6.06 15.94
CA THR A 60 6.16 -6.46 14.65
C THR A 60 7.28 -6.84 13.70
N THR A 61 7.21 -8.03 13.12
CA THR A 61 8.09 -8.46 12.04
C THR A 61 7.35 -8.41 10.72
N VAL A 62 8.02 -7.87 9.69
CA VAL A 62 7.53 -7.81 8.32
C VAL A 62 8.43 -8.66 7.44
N CYS A 63 7.84 -9.47 6.55
CA CYS A 63 8.57 -10.25 5.56
C CYS A 63 7.95 -10.03 4.17
N PHE A 64 8.74 -9.49 3.24
CA PHE A 64 8.38 -9.28 1.85
C PHE A 64 8.91 -10.42 0.99
N MET A 65 8.04 -11.05 0.21
CA MET A 65 8.38 -12.18 -0.64
C MET A 65 7.87 -11.97 -2.06
N SER A 66 8.64 -12.43 -3.05
CA SER A 66 8.27 -12.39 -4.47
C SER A 66 8.82 -13.59 -5.23
N ASN A 67 8.27 -13.87 -6.40
CA ASN A 67 8.77 -14.84 -7.37
C ASN A 67 9.11 -14.19 -8.72
N ASP A 68 9.10 -12.86 -8.78
CA ASP A 68 9.44 -12.06 -9.96
C ASP A 68 10.22 -10.80 -9.55
N ASP A 69 10.37 -9.82 -10.45
CA ASP A 69 11.11 -8.58 -10.22
C ASP A 69 10.38 -7.58 -9.29
N ALA A 70 9.13 -7.86 -8.89
CA ALA A 70 8.42 -7.04 -7.92
C ALA A 70 9.14 -7.04 -6.56
N ASN A 71 9.07 -5.90 -5.86
CA ASN A 71 9.61 -5.82 -4.50
C ASN A 71 8.94 -6.85 -3.56
N HIS A 72 7.65 -7.13 -3.73
CA HIS A 72 6.93 -8.22 -3.08
C HIS A 72 5.61 -8.54 -3.80
N ARG A 73 5.21 -9.79 -3.74
CA ARG A 73 3.90 -10.30 -4.15
C ARG A 73 3.09 -10.76 -2.95
N VAL A 74 3.79 -11.10 -1.89
CA VAL A 74 3.20 -11.45 -0.59
C VAL A 74 3.94 -10.67 0.49
N VAL A 75 3.20 -10.11 1.44
CA VAL A 75 3.75 -9.55 2.68
C VAL A 75 3.14 -10.28 3.87
N PHE A 76 4.00 -10.79 4.76
CA PHE A 76 3.61 -11.25 6.09
C PHE A 76 3.91 -10.17 7.11
N ILE A 77 2.93 -9.92 8.00
CA ILE A 77 3.07 -8.94 9.08
C ILE A 77 2.63 -9.64 10.37
N THR A 78 3.53 -9.74 11.37
CA THR A 78 3.13 -10.27 12.67
C THR A 78 2.32 -9.24 13.45
N ASN A 79 1.31 -9.72 14.16
CA ASN A 79 0.57 -8.93 15.12
C ASN A 79 0.62 -9.62 16.49
N PRO A 80 1.34 -9.04 17.48
CA PRO A 80 1.47 -9.62 18.80
C PRO A 80 0.14 -9.75 19.57
N ALA A 81 -0.88 -9.02 19.16
CA ALA A 81 -2.21 -9.10 19.75
C ALA A 81 -3.07 -10.26 19.20
N LEU A 82 -2.58 -10.97 18.17
CA LEU A 82 -3.25 -12.17 17.67
C LEU A 82 -2.86 -13.37 18.50
N GLU A 83 -3.87 -14.15 18.92
CA GLU A 83 -3.66 -15.46 19.48
C GLU A 83 -3.72 -16.51 18.38
N SER A 84 -2.81 -17.49 18.43
CA SER A 84 -2.89 -18.67 17.57
C SER A 84 -4.00 -19.55 18.09
N ASP A 85 -5.13 -19.58 17.39
CA ASP A 85 -6.23 -20.49 17.69
C ASP A 85 -6.36 -21.51 16.56
N PRO A 86 -5.92 -22.76 16.76
CA PRO A 86 -6.01 -23.78 15.74
C PRO A 86 -7.47 -24.19 15.41
N THR A 87 -8.43 -23.81 16.24
CA THR A 87 -9.85 -24.13 16.03
C THR A 87 -10.57 -23.09 15.19
N HIS A 88 -9.98 -21.90 15.06
CA HIS A 88 -10.47 -20.83 14.22
C HIS A 88 -9.33 -20.36 13.31
N PRO A 89 -9.41 -20.55 11.99
CA PRO A 89 -8.40 -20.06 11.07
C PRO A 89 -8.43 -18.53 11.08
N HIS A 90 -7.57 -17.93 11.90
CA HIS A 90 -7.49 -16.47 12.05
C HIS A 90 -6.43 -15.81 11.17
N ALA A 91 -5.66 -16.57 10.42
CA ALA A 91 -4.88 -16.01 9.33
C ALA A 91 -5.87 -15.44 8.32
N ARG A 92 -6.12 -14.15 8.40
CA ARG A 92 -6.96 -13.42 7.46
C ARG A 92 -6.08 -12.76 6.43
N LEU A 93 -6.54 -12.73 5.19
CA LEU A 93 -5.97 -11.84 4.20
C LEU A 93 -6.04 -10.41 4.78
N GLY A 94 -4.89 -9.77 4.96
CA GLY A 94 -4.83 -8.42 5.53
C GLY A 94 -5.38 -7.39 4.55
N HIS A 95 -4.92 -7.44 3.32
CA HIS A 95 -5.39 -6.62 2.20
C HIS A 95 -5.02 -7.25 0.87
N THR A 96 -5.65 -6.78 -0.20
CA THR A 96 -5.19 -6.99 -1.57
C THR A 96 -4.79 -5.65 -2.16
N ALA A 97 -3.66 -5.60 -2.86
CA ALA A 97 -3.15 -4.38 -3.46
C ALA A 97 -3.28 -4.38 -4.98
N TYR A 98 -3.74 -3.25 -5.52
CA TYR A 98 -3.90 -3.01 -6.94
C TYR A 98 -3.03 -1.84 -7.35
N GLU A 99 -2.17 -2.06 -8.33
CA GLU A 99 -1.27 -1.04 -8.81
C GLU A 99 -1.90 -0.18 -9.90
N HIS A 100 -1.75 1.12 -9.75
CA HIS A 100 -1.95 2.09 -10.83
C HIS A 100 -0.62 2.34 -11.55
N PRO A 101 -0.60 2.31 -12.88
CA PRO A 101 0.64 2.52 -13.63
C PRO A 101 1.29 3.90 -13.41
N THR A 102 0.53 4.88 -12.92
CA THR A 102 1.03 6.24 -12.67
C THR A 102 0.37 6.88 -11.45
N LEU A 103 1.06 7.85 -10.86
CA LEU A 103 0.49 8.67 -9.77
C LEU A 103 -0.80 9.39 -10.22
N ASP A 104 -0.85 9.90 -11.45
CA ASP A 104 -2.04 10.57 -11.96
C ASP A 104 -3.26 9.63 -12.00
N GLY A 105 -3.05 8.34 -12.34
CA GLY A 105 -4.08 7.32 -12.31
C GLY A 105 -4.58 7.04 -10.89
N LEU A 106 -3.69 6.92 -9.93
CA LEU A 106 -4.03 6.74 -8.50
C LEU A 106 -4.81 7.94 -7.97
N LEU A 107 -4.34 9.17 -8.23
CA LEU A 107 -5.00 10.39 -7.79
C LEU A 107 -6.36 10.60 -8.46
N ALA A 108 -6.50 10.26 -9.75
CA ALA A 108 -7.78 10.32 -10.45
C ALA A 108 -8.80 9.33 -9.83
N LYS A 109 -8.35 8.11 -9.49
CA LYS A 109 -9.19 7.12 -8.80
C LYS A 109 -9.59 7.60 -7.40
N TYR A 110 -8.66 8.19 -6.65
CA TYR A 110 -8.98 8.79 -5.37
C TYR A 110 -10.08 9.86 -5.50
N VAL A 111 -9.99 10.76 -6.48
CA VAL A 111 -11.02 11.81 -6.70
C VAL A 111 -12.37 11.18 -7.02
N GLU A 112 -12.41 10.17 -7.91
CA GLU A 112 -13.64 9.44 -8.25
C GLU A 112 -14.29 8.82 -7.01
N LEU A 113 -13.50 8.15 -6.17
CA LEU A 113 -13.98 7.49 -4.95
C LEU A 113 -14.40 8.50 -3.88
N ARG A 114 -13.63 9.57 -3.67
CA ARG A 114 -13.96 10.66 -2.75
C ARG A 114 -15.32 11.30 -3.12
N ASP A 115 -15.54 11.59 -4.40
CA ASP A 115 -16.76 12.21 -4.89
C ASP A 115 -17.98 11.26 -4.78
N ALA A 116 -17.73 9.94 -4.65
CA ALA A 116 -18.71 8.91 -4.33
C ALA A 116 -18.79 8.61 -2.80
N GLU A 117 -18.18 9.47 -1.94
CA GLU A 117 -18.13 9.32 -0.49
C GLU A 117 -17.41 8.04 0.01
N ILE A 118 -16.57 7.43 -0.85
CA ILE A 118 -15.70 6.31 -0.50
C ILE A 118 -14.32 6.86 -0.16
N LEU A 119 -14.06 7.03 1.14
CA LEU A 119 -12.83 7.65 1.62
C LEU A 119 -11.81 6.58 2.08
N PRO A 120 -10.51 6.77 1.81
CA PRO A 120 -9.49 5.89 2.35
C PRO A 120 -9.40 6.06 3.87
N TYR A 121 -9.16 4.97 4.59
CA TYR A 121 -8.90 5.01 6.02
C TYR A 121 -7.42 5.27 6.34
N LEU A 122 -6.53 4.99 5.39
CA LEU A 122 -5.09 5.23 5.50
C LEU A 122 -4.54 5.68 4.15
N THR A 123 -3.70 6.70 4.16
CA THR A 123 -2.97 7.19 3.00
C THR A 123 -1.52 7.42 3.40
N ILE A 124 -0.59 6.74 2.70
CA ILE A 124 0.79 6.62 3.16
C ILE A 124 1.76 6.54 1.98
N ASP A 125 2.91 7.15 2.12
CA ASP A 125 4.07 6.93 1.29
C ASP A 125 5.00 5.96 2.04
N HIS A 126 5.09 4.72 1.56
CA HIS A 126 5.93 3.68 2.13
C HIS A 126 7.42 3.79 1.73
N GLY A 127 7.76 4.79 0.92
CA GLY A 127 9.08 4.94 0.34
C GLY A 127 9.27 4.15 -0.96
N LEU A 128 8.69 2.97 -1.06
CA LEU A 128 8.68 2.15 -2.28
C LEU A 128 7.37 2.29 -3.07
N THR A 129 6.28 2.61 -2.39
CA THR A 129 4.95 2.85 -2.98
C THR A 129 4.26 4.02 -2.30
N ILE A 130 3.41 4.73 -3.05
CA ILE A 130 2.42 5.64 -2.49
C ILE A 130 1.08 4.90 -2.53
N SER A 131 0.43 4.72 -1.35
CA SER A 131 -0.66 3.77 -1.15
C SER A 131 -1.85 4.39 -0.43
N PHE A 132 -3.06 4.08 -0.92
CA PHE A 132 -4.33 4.50 -0.34
C PHE A 132 -5.15 3.26 0.00
N TYR A 133 -5.49 3.10 1.27
CA TYR A 133 -6.18 1.92 1.79
C TYR A 133 -7.66 2.21 2.03
N TYR A 134 -8.49 1.35 1.48
CA TYR A 134 -9.94 1.39 1.59
C TYR A 134 -10.43 0.13 2.28
N MET A 135 -11.59 0.23 2.88
CA MET A 135 -12.26 -0.91 3.50
C MET A 135 -13.48 -1.28 2.66
N ASP A 136 -13.57 -2.53 2.25
CA ASP A 136 -14.77 -3.02 1.61
C ASP A 136 -15.93 -3.18 2.60
N PRO A 137 -17.19 -3.40 2.14
CA PRO A 137 -18.34 -3.58 3.03
C PRO A 137 -18.20 -4.76 4.02
N ASN A 138 -17.37 -5.74 3.72
CA ASN A 138 -17.05 -6.87 4.61
C ASN A 138 -15.82 -6.64 5.48
N ARG A 139 -15.28 -5.40 5.43
CA ARG A 139 -14.10 -4.98 6.18
C ARG A 139 -12.79 -5.66 5.76
N TYR A 140 -12.67 -6.02 4.48
CA TYR A 140 -11.40 -6.38 3.87
C TYR A 140 -10.65 -5.14 3.40
N GLY A 141 -9.35 -5.14 3.65
CA GLY A 141 -8.47 -4.07 3.18
C GLY A 141 -8.24 -4.16 1.67
N ILE A 142 -8.46 -3.05 0.98
CA ILE A 142 -8.12 -2.87 -0.43
C ILE A 142 -7.10 -1.74 -0.50
N GLU A 143 -5.94 -2.03 -1.04
CA GLU A 143 -4.90 -1.05 -1.29
C GLU A 143 -4.88 -0.65 -2.76
N LEU A 144 -4.91 0.64 -3.02
CA LEU A 144 -4.62 1.21 -4.33
C LEU A 144 -3.28 1.91 -4.24
N GLN A 145 -2.32 1.54 -5.08
CA GLN A 145 -0.95 2.04 -4.98
C GLN A 145 -0.35 2.41 -6.33
N VAL A 146 0.77 3.11 -6.28
CA VAL A 146 1.69 3.34 -7.39
C VAL A 146 3.11 3.11 -6.89
N ASP A 147 3.99 2.54 -7.73
CA ASP A 147 5.43 2.49 -7.43
C ASP A 147 5.98 3.91 -7.32
N ALA A 148 6.60 4.26 -6.18
CA ALA A 148 7.06 5.62 -5.88
C ALA A 148 8.22 6.08 -6.77
N MET A 149 8.94 5.15 -7.41
CA MET A 149 10.06 5.42 -8.30
C MET A 149 9.72 5.18 -9.79
N GLY A 150 8.49 4.72 -10.08
CA GLY A 150 8.03 4.37 -11.42
C GLY A 150 8.81 3.21 -12.06
N ASP A 151 9.53 2.43 -11.26
CA ASP A 151 10.38 1.32 -11.71
C ASP A 151 10.62 0.36 -10.54
N TRP A 152 10.02 -0.82 -10.59
CA TRP A 152 10.09 -1.83 -9.53
C TRP A 152 11.50 -2.35 -9.26
N VAL A 153 12.39 -2.33 -10.25
CA VAL A 153 13.79 -2.72 -10.04
C VAL A 153 14.48 -1.67 -9.15
N LYS A 154 14.20 -0.39 -9.40
CA LYS A 154 14.74 0.71 -8.59
C LYS A 154 14.15 0.71 -7.18
N SER A 155 12.83 0.61 -7.04
CA SER A 155 12.18 0.62 -5.73
C SER A 155 12.58 -0.61 -4.89
N THR A 156 12.76 -1.78 -5.53
CA THR A 156 13.26 -2.97 -4.85
C THR A 156 14.73 -2.81 -4.40
N ALA A 157 15.59 -2.24 -5.25
CA ALA A 157 16.97 -1.97 -4.88
C ALA A 157 17.04 -0.95 -3.73
N TRP A 158 16.27 0.14 -3.83
CA TRP A 158 16.18 1.15 -2.77
C TRP A 158 15.69 0.55 -1.45
N MET A 159 14.65 -0.30 -1.47
CA MET A 159 14.14 -0.99 -0.28
C MET A 159 15.23 -1.82 0.42
N ARG A 160 16.10 -2.50 -0.34
CA ARG A 160 17.17 -3.34 0.23
C ARG A 160 18.30 -2.53 0.82
N ASP A 161 18.66 -1.41 0.21
CA ASP A 161 19.89 -0.68 0.47
C ASP A 161 19.68 0.62 1.26
N SER A 162 18.43 1.09 1.40
CA SER A 162 18.13 2.37 2.03
C SER A 162 18.18 2.32 3.56
N PRO A 163 19.07 3.08 4.22
CA PRO A 163 19.00 3.25 5.66
C PRO A 163 17.71 3.92 6.14
N ALA A 164 17.11 4.80 5.32
CA ALA A 164 15.85 5.46 5.64
C ALA A 164 14.70 4.44 5.70
N PHE A 165 14.62 3.53 4.73
CA PHE A 165 13.64 2.45 4.77
C PHE A 165 13.86 1.50 5.96
N ALA A 166 15.11 1.12 6.25
CA ALA A 166 15.42 0.28 7.40
C ALA A 166 15.03 0.92 8.76
N GLN A 167 15.04 2.25 8.84
CA GLN A 167 14.61 2.99 10.03
C GLN A 167 13.09 3.15 10.10
N ASN A 168 12.42 3.25 8.95
CA ASN A 168 10.97 3.43 8.89
C ASN A 168 10.37 2.62 7.73
N ILE A 169 10.18 1.32 7.97
CA ILE A 169 9.57 0.39 7.00
C ILE A 169 8.08 0.66 6.72
N MET A 170 7.43 1.44 7.58
CA MET A 170 6.01 1.76 7.40
C MET A 170 5.81 2.99 6.51
N GLY A 171 6.73 3.94 6.51
CA GLY A 171 6.63 5.15 5.70
C GLY A 171 5.98 6.34 6.42
N VAL A 172 5.51 7.32 5.67
CA VAL A 172 4.95 8.58 6.16
C VAL A 172 3.51 8.77 5.67
N LEU A 173 2.63 9.27 6.55
CA LEU A 173 1.27 9.62 6.17
C LEU A 173 1.29 10.80 5.20
N VAL A 174 0.45 10.73 4.17
CA VAL A 174 0.31 11.79 3.17
C VAL A 174 -1.14 12.20 2.98
N ASP A 175 -1.36 13.49 2.67
CA ASP A 175 -2.66 14.00 2.28
C ASP A 175 -2.84 13.91 0.75
N PRO A 176 -3.79 13.10 0.23
CA PRO A 176 -4.04 13.00 -1.19
C PRO A 176 -4.41 14.33 -1.87
N GLU A 177 -5.08 15.23 -1.17
CA GLU A 177 -5.42 16.54 -1.72
C GLU A 177 -4.17 17.42 -1.91
N ALA A 178 -3.22 17.32 -0.98
CA ALA A 178 -1.93 18.00 -1.11
C ALA A 178 -1.10 17.40 -2.26
N LEU A 179 -1.13 16.07 -2.46
CA LEU A 179 -0.50 15.43 -3.62
C LEU A 179 -1.11 15.90 -4.94
N ILE A 180 -2.45 16.01 -5.00
CA ILE A 180 -3.17 16.55 -6.17
C ILE A 180 -2.74 17.99 -6.45
N ALA A 181 -2.65 18.82 -5.41
CA ALA A 181 -2.20 20.22 -5.56
C ALA A 181 -0.77 20.29 -6.08
N ALA A 182 0.13 19.44 -5.57
CA ALA A 182 1.52 19.35 -6.04
C ALA A 182 1.60 18.91 -7.52
N ARG A 183 0.81 17.90 -7.94
CA ARG A 183 0.73 17.50 -9.35
C ARG A 183 0.20 18.60 -10.26
N ARG A 184 -0.83 19.32 -9.82
CA ARG A 184 -1.37 20.48 -10.56
C ARG A 184 -0.37 21.62 -10.66
N ALA A 185 0.53 21.78 -9.68
CA ALA A 185 1.64 22.73 -9.72
C ALA A 185 2.79 22.26 -10.62
N GLY A 186 2.71 21.07 -11.23
CA GLY A 186 3.66 20.56 -12.21
C GLY A 186 4.78 19.70 -11.62
N LEU A 187 4.75 19.35 -10.34
CA LEU A 187 5.76 18.48 -9.74
C LEU A 187 5.67 17.06 -10.32
N SER A 188 6.83 16.47 -10.59
CA SER A 188 6.97 15.07 -11.01
C SER A 188 6.67 14.10 -9.85
N LEU A 189 6.53 12.81 -10.15
CA LEU A 189 6.40 11.77 -9.13
C LEU A 189 7.60 11.77 -8.17
N ASP A 190 8.81 11.83 -8.71
CA ASP A 190 10.06 11.85 -7.96
C ASP A 190 10.15 13.04 -6.99
N GLU A 191 9.80 14.26 -7.46
CA GLU A 191 9.76 15.45 -6.61
C GLU A 191 8.69 15.34 -5.51
N ILE A 192 7.53 14.79 -5.81
CA ILE A 192 6.45 14.58 -4.83
C ILE A 192 6.88 13.56 -3.79
N HIS A 193 7.43 12.42 -4.24
CA HIS A 193 7.90 11.37 -3.34
C HIS A 193 9.02 11.89 -2.42
N THR A 194 10.05 12.53 -2.97
CA THR A 194 11.14 13.14 -2.16
C THR A 194 10.59 14.11 -1.12
N LYS A 195 9.71 15.03 -1.52
CA LYS A 195 9.11 16.00 -0.59
C LYS A 195 8.21 15.33 0.46
N GLY A 196 7.44 14.32 0.06
CA GLY A 196 6.54 13.59 0.95
C GLY A 196 7.31 12.73 1.96
N TYR A 197 8.15 11.84 1.46
CA TYR A 197 8.84 10.85 2.27
C TYR A 197 9.98 11.44 3.10
N ASP A 198 10.85 12.23 2.47
CA ASP A 198 12.06 12.76 3.14
C ASP A 198 11.78 14.03 3.95
N GLU A 199 10.88 14.91 3.49
CA GLU A 199 10.63 16.22 4.09
C GLU A 199 9.30 16.31 4.86
N GLY A 200 8.39 15.32 4.73
CA GLY A 200 7.07 15.32 5.35
C GLY A 200 6.17 16.47 4.86
N ALA A 201 6.32 16.88 3.59
CA ALA A 201 5.68 18.09 3.06
C ALA A 201 4.15 17.99 2.90
N TYR A 202 3.57 16.79 2.96
CA TYR A 202 2.15 16.53 2.73
C TYR A 202 1.48 15.87 3.93
N PRO A 203 1.49 16.49 5.13
CA PRO A 203 0.96 15.85 6.33
C PRO A 203 -0.56 15.65 6.22
N PRO A 204 -1.10 14.55 6.78
CA PRO A 204 -2.52 14.27 6.79
C PRO A 204 -3.29 15.32 7.60
N THR A 205 -4.54 15.57 7.20
CA THR A 205 -5.46 16.43 7.95
C THR A 205 -5.86 15.76 9.29
N PRO A 206 -6.40 16.53 10.25
CA PRO A 206 -6.94 15.96 11.48
C PRO A 206 -8.00 14.87 11.23
N GLU A 207 -8.90 15.07 10.26
CA GLU A 207 -9.94 14.12 9.91
C GLU A 207 -9.37 12.82 9.31
N GLN A 208 -8.31 12.91 8.51
CA GLN A 208 -7.61 11.74 7.98
C GLN A 208 -6.96 10.95 9.11
N ARG A 209 -6.33 11.63 10.08
CA ARG A 209 -5.74 10.99 11.28
C ARG A 209 -6.79 10.30 12.13
N GLU A 210 -7.95 10.92 12.34
CA GLU A 210 -9.06 10.34 13.09
C GLU A 210 -9.56 9.05 12.42
N ARG A 211 -9.70 9.02 11.10
CA ARG A 211 -10.10 7.80 10.37
C ARG A 211 -9.15 6.64 10.60
N VAL A 212 -7.84 6.87 10.57
CA VAL A 212 -6.83 5.85 10.87
C VAL A 212 -7.00 5.31 12.29
N SER A 213 -7.26 6.17 13.27
CA SER A 213 -7.44 5.79 14.68
C SER A 213 -8.67 4.90 14.90
N VAL A 214 -9.80 5.27 14.30
CA VAL A 214 -11.09 4.55 14.46
C VAL A 214 -11.03 3.14 13.88
N MET A 215 -10.21 2.92 12.87
CA MET A 215 -10.05 1.60 12.24
C MET A 215 -9.28 0.59 13.09
N GLY A 216 -8.82 0.99 14.28
CA GLY A 216 -8.08 0.10 15.17
C GLY A 216 -6.70 -0.29 14.63
N VAL A 217 -6.21 0.40 13.61
CA VAL A 217 -4.82 0.33 13.20
C VAL A 217 -4.03 0.92 14.36
N PRO A 218 -3.18 0.16 15.05
CA PRO A 218 -2.45 0.68 16.21
C PRO A 218 -1.49 1.76 15.70
N LEU A 219 -1.91 3.02 15.77
CA LEU A 219 -1.09 4.16 15.36
C LEU A 219 0.27 4.16 16.07
N ARG A 220 0.31 3.71 17.32
CA ARG A 220 1.58 3.52 18.05
C ARG A 220 2.54 2.57 17.34
N ASN A 221 2.04 1.49 16.73
CA ASN A 221 2.89 0.51 16.04
C ASN A 221 3.26 0.96 14.63
N ILE A 222 2.45 1.81 14.00
CA ILE A 222 2.76 2.44 12.71
C ILE A 222 3.67 3.66 12.91
N PHE A 223 3.64 4.28 14.10
CA PHE A 223 4.24 5.58 14.35
C PHE A 223 5.15 5.61 15.60
N ASP A 224 5.68 4.48 16.06
CA ASP A 224 6.79 4.53 17.02
C ASP A 224 8.05 4.98 16.29
N HIS A 225 8.08 6.26 16.03
CA HIS A 225 9.17 6.96 15.38
C HIS A 225 10.18 7.47 16.42
N SER A 226 10.50 6.64 17.41
CA SER A 226 11.52 6.99 18.40
C SER A 226 12.87 7.35 17.77
N SER A 227 13.07 7.03 16.49
CA SER A 227 14.24 7.41 15.70
C SER A 227 14.08 8.70 14.89
N TRP A 228 12.86 9.27 14.79
CA TRP A 228 12.64 10.52 14.05
C TRP A 228 12.83 11.73 14.97
N PRO A 229 13.25 12.88 14.42
CA PRO A 229 13.32 14.11 15.19
C PRO A 229 11.97 14.40 15.85
N PRO A 230 11.93 14.84 17.13
CA PRO A 230 10.67 15.15 17.84
C PRO A 230 9.78 16.18 17.15
N ASP A 231 10.37 16.98 16.28
CA ASP A 231 9.76 18.06 15.49
C ASP A 231 9.36 17.64 14.08
N HIS A 232 9.46 16.34 13.73
CA HIS A 232 9.08 15.87 12.40
C HIS A 232 7.58 16.17 12.15
N PRO A 233 7.21 16.75 10.98
CA PRO A 233 5.84 17.21 10.69
C PRO A 233 4.77 16.14 10.85
N THR A 234 5.11 14.86 10.65
CA THR A 234 4.19 13.72 10.81
C THR A 234 3.66 13.59 12.24
N PHE A 235 4.38 14.09 13.27
CA PHE A 235 3.97 14.05 14.68
C PHE A 235 3.15 15.23 15.14
N ALA A 236 3.07 16.28 14.35
CA ALA A 236 2.31 17.47 14.73
C ALA A 236 0.83 17.10 14.96
N GLY A 237 0.41 17.06 16.23
CA GLY A 237 -0.97 16.81 16.64
C GLY A 237 -1.36 15.35 16.90
N LEU A 238 -0.41 14.41 17.03
CA LEU A 238 -0.68 13.08 17.58
C LEU A 238 -0.79 13.17 19.12
N PRO A 239 -1.80 12.54 19.75
CA PRO A 239 -1.85 12.47 21.22
C PRO A 239 -0.67 11.64 21.72
N ALA A 240 -0.08 12.08 22.83
CA ALA A 240 1.02 11.43 23.50
C ALA A 240 0.64 10.02 24.02
#